data_8148ad41e9422ae3d7e52465ff789ada
#
_entry.id   8148ad41e9422ae3d7e52465ff789ada
#
_cell.length_a   1.000
_cell.length_b   1.000
_cell.length_c   1.000
_cell.angle_alpha   90.00
_cell.angle_beta   90.00
_cell.angle_gamma   90.00
#
_symmetry.space_group_name_H-M   'P 1'
#
loop_
_entity.id
_entity.type
_entity.pdbx_description
1 polymer ?
#
loop_
_entity_poly.entity_id
_entity_poly.type
_entity_poly.pdbx_seq_one_letter_code
_entity_poly.pdbx_strand_id
1 'polypeptide(L)'
;MTAQPAAVLICADVARASRVNLAAVEAWLQRTDPHAVVRVVAGLCEGRGDLECVLARDGAGRAVLGLCGDGYDERELQSQLRQAGIDPLSASAVRLGRWCAGLPPEAATEKAKVILAAAVAAARASGGSTVANAKPYFPARGSRRSFLRFPVPAYRVVPSVDGSRCAASAGCSLCVEACPFGALSVADGRIELDKDGCEGCGRCVSACPREAFHFPGYNPKEVEARVRVLLDPEVSAIQPRGILFVCACASPLPFLEAGWMPVELPCAAMLPAHWLLAPLLLGAVAVGVVPCERQGSRDCGPAVLQKVDFCQALLRRAGRPAELVRSHPPAEQPPGMELPEPLPRANGEVRFQLRPEAVAAVLLRFVGHGG
;
A
#
# COMPACT_ATOMS: atom_id res chain seq x y z
N MET A 1 -10.85 20.15 11.85
CA MET A 1 -9.75 19.29 12.33
C MET A 1 -8.52 19.68 11.55
N THR A 2 -7.56 20.34 12.17
CA THR A 2 -6.28 20.70 11.53
C THR A 2 -5.55 19.42 11.13
N ALA A 3 -5.19 19.33 9.84
CA ALA A 3 -4.43 18.18 9.33
C ALA A 3 -3.10 18.08 10.10
N GLN A 4 -2.84 16.93 10.74
CA GLN A 4 -1.56 16.72 11.42
C GLN A 4 -0.42 16.78 10.38
N PRO A 5 0.67 17.49 10.68
CA PRO A 5 1.81 17.55 9.79
C PRO A 5 2.38 16.16 9.55
N ALA A 6 2.73 15.87 8.30
CA ALA A 6 3.40 14.64 7.91
C ALA A 6 4.82 14.95 7.46
N ALA A 7 5.81 14.24 8.00
CA ALA A 7 7.18 14.33 7.54
C ALA A 7 7.37 13.45 6.29
N VAL A 8 7.97 14.00 5.24
CA VAL A 8 8.38 13.28 4.04
C VAL A 8 9.90 13.26 3.99
N LEU A 9 10.49 12.12 4.29
CA LEU A 9 11.94 11.92 4.36
C LEU A 9 12.39 11.15 3.12
N ILE A 10 13.19 11.76 2.26
CA ILE A 10 13.63 11.14 1.02
C ILE A 10 15.12 10.84 1.10
N CYS A 11 15.51 9.60 0.87
CA CYS A 11 16.92 9.22 0.81
C CYS A 11 17.63 9.95 -0.35
N ALA A 12 18.75 10.62 -0.06
CA ALA A 12 19.52 11.35 -1.07
C ALA A 12 20.00 10.44 -2.22
N ASP A 13 20.24 9.16 -1.95
CA ASP A 13 20.71 8.20 -2.95
C ASP A 13 19.64 7.76 -3.94
N VAL A 14 18.37 8.13 -3.74
CA VAL A 14 17.28 7.92 -4.72
C VAL A 14 17.63 8.60 -6.05
N ALA A 15 18.24 9.78 -6.03
CA ALA A 15 18.69 10.49 -7.23
C ALA A 15 19.65 9.63 -8.08
N ARG A 16 20.58 8.94 -7.42
CA ARG A 16 21.55 8.05 -8.10
C ARG A 16 20.88 6.76 -8.58
N ALA A 17 19.98 6.19 -7.78
CA ALA A 17 19.32 4.91 -8.09
C ALA A 17 18.32 5.02 -9.25
N SER A 18 17.64 6.17 -9.41
CA SER A 18 16.49 6.29 -10.31
C SER A 18 16.44 7.59 -11.13
N ARG A 19 17.49 8.40 -11.10
CA ARG A 19 17.59 9.69 -11.84
C ARG A 19 16.48 10.70 -11.47
N VAL A 20 15.84 10.57 -10.32
CA VAL A 20 14.82 11.50 -9.82
C VAL A 20 15.48 12.81 -9.42
N ASN A 21 14.93 13.94 -9.86
CA ASN A 21 15.33 15.26 -9.41
C ASN A 21 14.69 15.57 -8.05
N LEU A 22 15.43 15.30 -6.96
CA LEU A 22 14.93 15.44 -5.60
C LEU A 22 14.57 16.88 -5.25
N ALA A 23 15.32 17.87 -5.74
CA ALA A 23 15.02 19.28 -5.51
C ALA A 23 13.67 19.68 -6.14
N ALA A 24 13.37 19.18 -7.34
CA ALA A 24 12.08 19.38 -7.99
C ALA A 24 10.93 18.69 -7.25
N VAL A 25 11.16 17.51 -6.69
CA VAL A 25 10.17 16.79 -5.88
C VAL A 25 9.90 17.55 -4.58
N GLU A 26 10.93 17.95 -3.85
CA GLU A 26 10.84 18.70 -2.60
C GLU A 26 10.08 20.03 -2.80
N ALA A 27 10.50 20.84 -3.76
CA ALA A 27 9.86 22.11 -4.06
C ALA A 27 8.39 21.95 -4.49
N TRP A 28 8.07 20.88 -5.22
CA TRP A 28 6.70 20.60 -5.64
C TRP A 28 5.83 20.18 -4.45
N LEU A 29 6.30 19.26 -3.60
CA LEU A 29 5.56 18.79 -2.42
C LEU A 29 5.30 19.97 -1.46
N GLN A 30 6.29 20.81 -1.19
CA GLN A 30 6.14 21.98 -0.32
C GLN A 30 5.10 22.98 -0.83
N ARG A 31 5.01 23.18 -2.17
CA ARG A 31 3.99 24.04 -2.77
C ARG A 31 2.59 23.44 -2.73
N THR A 32 2.50 22.13 -3.02
CA THR A 32 1.20 21.43 -3.13
C THR A 32 0.62 21.14 -1.76
N ASP A 33 1.48 20.91 -0.77
CA ASP A 33 1.12 20.58 0.59
C ASP A 33 1.95 21.39 1.61
N PRO A 34 1.52 22.60 1.95
CA PRO A 34 2.25 23.45 2.91
C PRO A 34 2.37 22.86 4.33
N HIS A 35 1.57 21.83 4.65
CA HIS A 35 1.62 21.13 5.94
C HIS A 35 2.55 19.90 5.93
N ALA A 36 3.14 19.57 4.78
CA ALA A 36 4.15 18.52 4.70
C ALA A 36 5.55 19.09 4.97
N VAL A 37 6.26 18.46 5.87
CA VAL A 37 7.67 18.79 6.12
C VAL A 37 8.52 17.86 5.25
N VAL A 38 9.09 18.37 4.18
CA VAL A 38 9.88 17.56 3.23
C VAL A 38 11.37 17.76 3.51
N ARG A 39 12.12 16.66 3.62
CA ARG A 39 13.57 16.66 3.85
C ARG A 39 14.26 15.59 3.01
N VAL A 40 15.36 15.95 2.37
CA VAL A 40 16.27 14.99 1.73
C VAL A 40 17.35 14.61 2.73
N VAL A 41 17.48 13.32 3.02
CA VAL A 41 18.34 12.79 4.08
C VAL A 41 19.40 11.87 3.50
N ALA A 42 20.67 12.18 3.72
CA ALA A 42 21.78 11.31 3.33
C ALA A 42 21.84 10.06 4.23
N GLY A 43 22.08 8.89 3.64
CA GLY A 43 22.22 7.63 4.38
C GLY A 43 20.95 7.13 5.04
N LEU A 44 19.76 7.62 4.67
CA LEU A 44 18.49 7.17 5.23
C LEU A 44 18.29 5.65 5.10
N CYS A 45 18.58 5.08 3.93
CA CYS A 45 18.45 3.64 3.68
C CYS A 45 19.49 2.80 4.46
N GLU A 46 20.58 3.39 4.88
CA GLU A 46 21.65 2.73 5.63
C GLU A 46 21.47 2.90 7.15
N GLY A 47 20.40 3.59 7.58
CA GLY A 47 20.18 3.93 8.98
C GLY A 47 21.24 4.87 9.56
N ARG A 48 21.85 5.71 8.73
CA ARG A 48 22.88 6.68 9.16
C ARG A 48 22.38 8.13 9.18
N GLY A 49 21.12 8.34 8.78
CA GLY A 49 20.50 9.66 8.86
C GLY A 49 20.23 10.05 10.30
N ASP A 50 20.58 11.25 10.71
CA ASP A 50 20.20 11.79 12.01
C ASP A 50 18.78 12.33 11.95
N LEU A 51 17.79 11.44 12.11
CA LEU A 51 16.37 11.81 12.02
C LEU A 51 15.92 12.64 13.23
N GLU A 52 16.54 12.48 14.38
CA GLU A 52 16.25 13.29 15.58
C GLU A 52 16.56 14.75 15.31
N CYS A 53 17.75 15.05 14.78
CA CYS A 53 18.13 16.41 14.41
C CYS A 53 17.27 16.98 13.27
N VAL A 54 16.93 16.15 12.28
CA VAL A 54 16.13 16.54 11.11
C VAL A 54 14.69 16.89 11.47
N LEU A 55 14.10 16.18 12.45
CA LEU A 55 12.68 16.27 12.82
C LEU A 55 12.40 17.01 14.12
N ALA A 56 13.43 17.33 14.91
CA ALA A 56 13.30 17.90 16.25
C ALA A 56 12.43 19.19 16.33
N ARG A 57 12.21 19.87 15.22
CA ARG A 57 11.48 21.13 15.15
C ARG A 57 10.08 21.01 14.51
N ASP A 58 9.74 19.85 13.96
CA ASP A 58 8.62 19.77 13.01
C ASP A 58 7.34 19.21 13.61
N GLY A 59 7.38 18.58 14.81
CA GLY A 59 6.20 18.06 15.53
C GLY A 59 5.37 17.03 14.71
N ALA A 60 6.00 16.40 13.72
CA ALA A 60 5.32 15.47 12.84
C ALA A 60 5.10 14.12 13.54
N GLY A 61 3.84 13.74 13.75
CA GLY A 61 3.50 12.42 14.32
C GLY A 61 3.50 11.27 13.31
N ARG A 62 3.73 11.55 12.01
CA ARG A 62 3.67 10.58 10.90
C ARG A 62 4.79 10.82 9.92
N ALA A 63 5.30 9.73 9.32
CA ALA A 63 6.34 9.83 8.32
C ALA A 63 6.01 9.08 7.03
N VAL A 64 6.45 9.64 5.91
CA VAL A 64 6.55 8.99 4.60
C VAL A 64 8.03 8.91 4.25
N LEU A 65 8.52 7.71 3.95
CA LEU A 65 9.93 7.43 3.70
C LEU A 65 10.14 7.10 2.24
N GLY A 66 10.80 7.98 1.49
CA GLY A 66 11.22 7.74 0.12
C GLY A 66 12.55 7.00 0.08
N LEU A 67 12.53 5.69 -0.19
CA LEU A 67 13.68 4.79 -0.09
C LEU A 67 14.26 4.44 -1.46
N CYS A 68 15.55 4.07 -1.49
CA CYS A 68 16.27 3.69 -2.72
C CYS A 68 15.79 2.36 -3.31
N GLY A 69 15.31 1.43 -2.49
CA GLY A 69 14.88 0.09 -2.91
C GLY A 69 14.68 -0.82 -1.71
N ASP A 70 14.98 -2.12 -1.90
CA ASP A 70 14.72 -3.16 -0.89
C ASP A 70 15.88 -3.33 0.12
N GLY A 71 16.97 -2.62 -0.05
CA GLY A 71 18.26 -2.82 0.67
C GLY A 71 18.42 -1.96 1.92
N TYR A 72 17.36 -1.43 2.53
CA TYR A 72 17.46 -0.61 3.74
C TYR A 72 17.56 -1.45 5.02
N ASP A 73 18.23 -0.88 6.04
CA ASP A 73 18.29 -1.48 7.38
C ASP A 73 17.03 -1.11 8.18
N GLU A 74 16.05 -2.01 8.16
CA GLU A 74 14.75 -1.76 8.77
C GLU A 74 14.82 -1.55 10.30
N ARG A 75 15.72 -2.26 10.99
CA ARG A 75 15.90 -2.14 12.44
C ARG A 75 16.41 -0.76 12.81
N GLU A 76 17.45 -0.34 12.12
CA GLU A 76 18.07 0.94 12.39
C GLU A 76 17.11 2.09 12.04
N LEU A 77 16.43 1.99 10.90
CA LEU A 77 15.43 2.98 10.49
C LEU A 77 14.28 3.10 11.49
N GLN A 78 13.76 1.96 11.98
CA GLN A 78 12.73 1.96 13.02
C GLN A 78 13.25 2.53 14.36
N SER A 79 14.52 2.28 14.71
CA SER A 79 15.15 2.84 15.90
C SER A 79 15.22 4.36 15.83
N GLN A 80 15.69 4.90 14.70
CA GLN A 80 15.80 6.34 14.48
C GLN A 80 14.44 7.04 14.45
N LEU A 81 13.42 6.43 13.84
CA LEU A 81 12.06 6.97 13.88
C LEU A 81 11.53 7.09 15.30
N ARG A 82 11.76 6.07 16.17
CA ARG A 82 11.35 6.14 17.58
C ARG A 82 12.10 7.24 18.35
N GLN A 83 13.40 7.38 18.11
CA GLN A 83 14.20 8.45 18.72
C GLN A 83 13.67 9.83 18.32
N ALA A 84 13.24 9.97 17.07
CA ALA A 84 12.61 11.19 16.57
C ALA A 84 11.13 11.36 16.98
N GLY A 85 10.57 10.49 17.83
CA GLY A 85 9.20 10.57 18.33
C GLY A 85 8.14 10.11 17.33
N ILE A 86 8.54 9.44 16.24
CA ILE A 86 7.61 8.90 15.22
C ILE A 86 7.38 7.41 15.46
N ASP A 87 6.12 7.01 15.44
CA ASP A 87 5.78 5.59 15.46
C ASP A 87 6.20 4.90 14.14
N PRO A 88 7.18 3.98 14.18
CA PRO A 88 7.68 3.32 12.97
C PRO A 88 6.63 2.49 12.23
N LEU A 89 5.61 1.98 12.95
CA LEU A 89 4.55 1.15 12.36
C LEU A 89 3.49 1.98 11.63
N SER A 90 3.46 3.29 11.90
CA SER A 90 2.64 4.27 11.17
C SER A 90 3.41 4.98 10.07
N ALA A 91 4.71 4.70 9.90
CA ALA A 91 5.50 5.23 8.82
C ALA A 91 5.22 4.46 7.50
N SER A 92 4.99 5.22 6.43
CA SER A 92 4.75 4.66 5.09
C SER A 92 6.05 4.61 4.30
N ALA A 93 6.62 3.44 4.08
CA ALA A 93 7.80 3.25 3.23
C ALA A 93 7.40 3.20 1.76
N VAL A 94 8.07 4.01 0.94
CA VAL A 94 7.88 4.10 -0.52
C VAL A 94 9.21 3.82 -1.20
N ARG A 95 9.31 2.76 -1.95
CA ARG A 95 10.54 2.32 -2.64
C ARG A 95 10.74 3.08 -3.96
N LEU A 96 11.01 4.39 -3.87
CA LEU A 96 11.16 5.27 -5.03
C LEU A 96 12.19 4.77 -6.03
N GLY A 97 13.38 4.36 -5.55
CA GLY A 97 14.43 3.87 -6.42
C GLY A 97 14.01 2.65 -7.23
N ARG A 98 13.06 1.87 -6.75
CA ARG A 98 12.49 0.73 -7.46
C ARG A 98 11.43 1.14 -8.47
N TRP A 99 10.48 1.97 -8.05
CA TRP A 99 9.33 2.34 -8.86
C TRP A 99 9.64 3.34 -9.97
N CYS A 100 10.76 4.07 -9.83
CA CYS A 100 11.22 5.06 -10.80
C CYS A 100 12.45 4.58 -11.60
N ALA A 101 13.00 3.39 -11.31
CA ALA A 101 14.16 2.87 -12.02
C ALA A 101 13.91 2.72 -13.53
N GLY A 102 14.94 3.02 -14.32
CA GLY A 102 14.91 2.87 -15.79
C GLY A 102 14.04 3.86 -16.55
N LEU A 103 13.28 4.71 -15.88
CA LEU A 103 12.52 5.77 -16.52
C LEU A 103 13.42 6.94 -16.95
N PRO A 104 13.03 7.70 -17.99
CA PRO A 104 13.63 9.00 -18.27
C PRO A 104 13.55 9.92 -17.04
N PRO A 105 14.53 10.82 -16.82
CA PRO A 105 14.62 11.63 -15.59
C PRO A 105 13.35 12.45 -15.28
N GLU A 106 12.71 13.00 -16.29
CA GLU A 106 11.48 13.77 -16.15
C GLU A 106 10.32 12.88 -15.70
N ALA A 107 10.12 11.73 -16.37
CA ALA A 107 9.07 10.77 -16.03
C ALA A 107 9.30 10.15 -14.63
N ALA A 108 10.55 9.85 -14.27
CA ALA A 108 10.93 9.37 -12.95
C ALA A 108 10.59 10.40 -11.86
N THR A 109 10.89 11.68 -12.12
CA THR A 109 10.61 12.78 -11.20
C THR A 109 9.11 13.01 -11.02
N GLU A 110 8.34 13.04 -12.11
CA GLU A 110 6.88 13.18 -12.07
C GLU A 110 6.23 11.99 -11.34
N LYS A 111 6.66 10.77 -11.63
CA LYS A 111 6.17 9.57 -10.95
C LYS A 111 6.48 9.59 -9.44
N ALA A 112 7.67 10.03 -9.05
CA ALA A 112 8.05 10.17 -7.64
C ALA A 112 7.15 11.16 -6.89
N LYS A 113 6.81 12.32 -7.51
CA LYS A 113 5.86 13.29 -6.94
C LYS A 113 4.52 12.66 -6.64
N VAL A 114 3.92 11.96 -7.62
CA VAL A 114 2.61 11.33 -7.50
C VAL A 114 2.60 10.27 -6.40
N ILE A 115 3.60 9.38 -6.39
CA ILE A 115 3.67 8.28 -5.42
C ILE A 115 3.86 8.81 -3.99
N LEU A 116 4.69 9.84 -3.79
CA LEU A 116 4.88 10.47 -2.48
C LEU A 116 3.63 11.20 -2.01
N ALA A 117 2.98 11.99 -2.87
CA ALA A 117 1.72 12.64 -2.54
C ALA A 117 0.63 11.63 -2.14
N ALA A 118 0.54 10.51 -2.86
CA ALA A 118 -0.38 9.43 -2.54
C ALA A 118 -0.06 8.76 -1.18
N ALA A 119 1.22 8.60 -0.85
CA ALA A 119 1.64 8.09 0.44
C ALA A 119 1.32 9.06 1.59
N VAL A 120 1.48 10.37 1.38
CA VAL A 120 1.07 11.42 2.34
C VAL A 120 -0.43 11.38 2.58
N ALA A 121 -1.24 11.28 1.52
CA ALA A 121 -2.70 11.19 1.64
C ALA A 121 -3.12 9.95 2.43
N ALA A 122 -2.51 8.78 2.17
CA ALA A 122 -2.75 7.56 2.93
C ALA A 122 -2.34 7.70 4.41
N ALA A 123 -1.17 8.28 4.69
CA ALA A 123 -0.71 8.53 6.04
C ALA A 123 -1.65 9.45 6.83
N ARG A 124 -2.24 10.45 6.19
CA ARG A 124 -3.25 11.34 6.80
C ARG A 124 -4.59 10.65 7.04
N ALA A 125 -4.97 9.70 6.19
CA ALA A 125 -6.18 8.89 6.38
C ALA A 125 -6.01 7.83 7.46
N SER A 126 -4.77 7.57 7.93
CA SER A 126 -4.47 6.56 8.93
C SER A 126 -4.97 6.94 10.32
N GLY A 127 -5.46 5.95 11.06
CA GLY A 127 -5.77 6.06 12.49
C GLY A 127 -4.53 5.90 13.41
N GLY A 128 -3.33 5.71 12.83
CA GLY A 128 -2.11 5.38 13.59
C GLY A 128 -2.01 3.88 13.88
N SER A 129 -1.04 3.49 14.70
CA SER A 129 -0.88 2.12 15.19
C SER A 129 -1.04 2.04 16.72
N THR A 130 -1.17 0.82 17.21
CA THR A 130 -1.19 0.50 18.65
C THR A 130 -0.21 -0.64 18.92
N VAL A 131 0.10 -0.89 20.20
CA VAL A 131 0.92 -2.05 20.61
C VAL A 131 0.30 -3.37 20.09
N ALA A 132 -1.03 -3.42 19.94
CA ALA A 132 -1.72 -4.57 19.35
C ALA A 132 -1.31 -4.86 17.91
N ASN A 133 -0.91 -3.85 17.15
CA ASN A 133 -0.46 -3.97 15.77
C ASN A 133 1.03 -4.34 15.62
N ALA A 134 1.78 -4.45 16.72
CA ALA A 134 3.21 -4.74 16.70
C ALA A 134 3.49 -6.24 16.86
N LYS A 135 4.20 -6.84 15.90
CA LYS A 135 4.81 -8.17 15.99
C LYS A 135 6.33 -8.04 15.88
N PRO A 136 7.10 -8.46 16.92
CA PRO A 136 8.56 -8.46 16.82
C PRO A 136 9.03 -9.53 15.82
N TYR A 137 10.09 -9.25 15.07
CA TYR A 137 10.77 -10.22 14.22
C TYR A 137 12.23 -9.87 14.02
N PHE A 138 13.01 -10.83 13.54
CA PHE A 138 14.41 -10.62 13.20
C PHE A 138 14.57 -10.67 11.68
N PRO A 139 14.84 -9.51 11.02
CA PRO A 139 15.07 -9.48 9.58
C PRO A 139 16.26 -10.36 9.18
N ALA A 140 16.12 -11.12 8.10
CA ALA A 140 17.19 -11.97 7.58
C ALA A 140 18.41 -11.17 7.06
N ARG A 141 18.21 -9.89 6.72
CA ARG A 141 19.25 -8.97 6.29
C ARG A 141 19.53 -7.97 7.40
N GLY A 142 20.78 -7.94 7.84
CA GLY A 142 21.29 -6.94 8.77
C GLY A 142 22.70 -6.56 8.38
N SER A 143 23.17 -5.36 8.74
CA SER A 143 24.55 -4.98 8.53
C SER A 143 25.48 -5.87 9.38
N ARG A 144 26.74 -6.10 8.95
CA ARG A 144 27.72 -6.85 9.74
C ARG A 144 27.90 -6.29 11.16
N ARG A 145 27.66 -4.99 11.37
CA ARG A 145 27.68 -4.34 12.69
C ARG A 145 26.45 -4.71 13.55
N SER A 146 25.32 -5.07 12.95
CA SER A 146 24.11 -5.45 13.71
C SER A 146 24.24 -6.81 14.38
N PHE A 147 25.14 -7.68 13.92
CA PHE A 147 25.43 -8.98 14.56
C PHE A 147 26.27 -8.84 15.85
N LEU A 148 26.97 -7.72 16.04
CA LEU A 148 27.82 -7.49 17.21
C LEU A 148 27.08 -6.75 18.33
N ARG A 149 25.87 -6.28 18.09
CA ARG A 149 25.01 -5.69 19.13
C ARG A 149 23.95 -6.71 19.53
N PHE A 150 23.49 -6.65 20.79
CA PHE A 150 22.33 -7.43 21.23
C PHE A 150 21.21 -7.31 20.18
N PRO A 151 20.64 -8.43 19.71
CA PRO A 151 19.68 -8.41 18.63
C PRO A 151 18.39 -7.70 19.07
N VAL A 152 18.30 -6.41 18.80
CA VAL A 152 17.03 -5.67 18.97
C VAL A 152 16.10 -6.11 17.82
N PRO A 153 14.88 -6.59 18.10
CA PRO A 153 13.95 -6.97 17.05
C PRO A 153 13.49 -5.75 16.26
N ALA A 154 13.29 -5.93 14.95
CA ALA A 154 12.40 -5.06 14.20
C ALA A 154 10.95 -5.42 14.50
N TYR A 155 10.02 -4.54 14.16
CA TYR A 155 8.60 -4.80 14.33
C TYR A 155 7.90 -4.72 12.96
N ARG A 156 7.04 -5.71 12.69
CA ARG A 156 6.14 -5.65 11.55
C ARG A 156 4.72 -5.35 12.01
N VAL A 157 3.97 -4.74 11.12
CA VAL A 157 2.55 -4.48 11.35
C VAL A 157 1.74 -5.76 11.20
N VAL A 158 0.86 -6.02 12.16
CA VAL A 158 -0.18 -7.06 12.10
C VAL A 158 -1.55 -6.44 12.38
N PRO A 159 -2.65 -7.03 11.89
CA PRO A 159 -3.99 -6.53 12.20
C PRO A 159 -4.29 -6.60 13.70
N SER A 160 -5.08 -5.68 14.22
CA SER A 160 -5.72 -5.78 15.53
C SER A 160 -7.24 -5.80 15.36
N VAL A 161 -7.98 -6.33 16.35
CA VAL A 161 -9.43 -6.50 16.29
C VAL A 161 -10.10 -5.48 17.21
N ASP A 162 -11.06 -4.73 16.66
CA ASP A 162 -11.98 -3.91 17.44
C ASP A 162 -13.19 -4.76 17.84
N GLY A 163 -13.21 -5.19 19.10
CA GLY A 163 -14.28 -6.03 19.65
C GLY A 163 -15.64 -5.37 19.62
N SER A 164 -15.72 -4.02 19.64
CA SER A 164 -17.00 -3.30 19.60
C SER A 164 -17.69 -3.41 18.25
N ARG A 165 -16.94 -3.63 17.18
CA ARG A 165 -17.44 -3.79 15.80
C ARG A 165 -17.57 -5.25 15.39
N CYS A 166 -16.92 -6.15 16.12
CA CYS A 166 -16.88 -7.57 15.82
C CYS A 166 -18.23 -8.25 16.09
N ALA A 167 -18.66 -9.14 15.20
CA ALA A 167 -19.89 -9.93 15.35
C ALA A 167 -19.61 -11.40 15.74
N ALA A 168 -18.45 -11.71 16.31
CA ALA A 168 -18.13 -13.07 16.73
C ALA A 168 -19.10 -13.61 17.79
N SER A 169 -19.58 -12.77 18.70
CA SER A 169 -20.61 -13.12 19.69
C SER A 169 -21.95 -13.53 19.05
N ALA A 170 -22.18 -13.13 17.79
CA ALA A 170 -23.36 -13.55 17.00
C ALA A 170 -23.03 -14.71 16.03
N GLY A 171 -21.92 -15.41 16.22
CA GLY A 171 -21.55 -16.59 15.45
C GLY A 171 -20.75 -16.32 14.16
N CYS A 172 -20.28 -15.09 13.94
CA CYS A 172 -19.47 -14.75 12.76
C CYS A 172 -18.04 -15.33 12.87
N SER A 173 -17.58 -16.08 11.84
CA SER A 173 -16.26 -16.71 11.75
C SER A 173 -15.49 -16.37 10.45
N LEU A 174 -15.99 -15.46 9.62
CA LEU A 174 -15.45 -15.16 8.28
C LEU A 174 -13.94 -14.90 8.25
N CYS A 175 -13.41 -14.19 9.24
CA CYS A 175 -11.98 -13.90 9.32
C CYS A 175 -11.14 -15.11 9.72
N VAL A 176 -11.70 -16.03 10.51
CA VAL A 176 -11.06 -17.30 10.89
C VAL A 176 -10.94 -18.20 9.65
N GLU A 177 -12.02 -18.35 8.89
CA GLU A 177 -12.06 -19.12 7.65
C GLU A 177 -11.13 -18.54 6.56
N ALA A 178 -11.01 -17.21 6.53
CA ALA A 178 -10.13 -16.52 5.59
C ALA A 178 -8.64 -16.59 5.96
N CYS A 179 -8.28 -17.02 7.18
CA CYS A 179 -6.89 -17.04 7.63
C CYS A 179 -6.16 -18.31 7.17
N PRO A 180 -5.21 -18.23 6.20
CA PRO A 180 -4.51 -19.41 5.70
C PRO A 180 -3.47 -19.96 6.68
N PHE A 181 -3.20 -19.23 7.77
CA PHE A 181 -2.20 -19.58 8.77
C PHE A 181 -2.80 -20.11 10.07
N GLY A 182 -4.14 -20.17 10.17
CA GLY A 182 -4.82 -20.59 11.39
C GLY A 182 -4.56 -19.68 12.59
N ALA A 183 -4.11 -18.44 12.36
CA ALA A 183 -3.73 -17.50 13.41
C ALA A 183 -4.93 -16.77 14.07
N LEU A 184 -6.15 -17.12 13.70
CA LEU A 184 -7.38 -16.54 14.26
C LEU A 184 -8.28 -17.64 14.80
N SER A 185 -8.85 -17.43 15.97
CA SER A 185 -9.82 -18.31 16.60
C SER A 185 -10.97 -17.51 17.21
N VAL A 186 -12.07 -18.20 17.51
CA VAL A 186 -13.18 -17.64 18.30
C VAL A 186 -13.07 -18.22 19.72
N ALA A 187 -12.89 -17.36 20.71
CA ALA A 187 -12.93 -17.72 22.12
C ALA A 187 -13.87 -16.76 22.87
N ASP A 188 -14.78 -17.28 23.66
CA ASP A 188 -15.73 -16.51 24.46
C ASP A 188 -16.51 -15.43 23.66
N GLY A 189 -16.89 -15.77 22.41
CA GLY A 189 -17.62 -14.84 21.52
C GLY A 189 -16.77 -13.67 21.00
N ARG A 190 -15.44 -13.80 21.02
CA ARG A 190 -14.48 -12.80 20.54
C ARG A 190 -13.49 -13.44 19.58
N ILE A 191 -12.94 -12.63 18.70
CA ILE A 191 -11.82 -13.07 17.86
C ILE A 191 -10.51 -12.85 18.61
N GLU A 192 -9.76 -13.92 18.75
CA GLU A 192 -8.40 -13.89 19.26
C GLU A 192 -7.39 -14.05 18.11
N LEU A 193 -6.33 -13.27 18.15
CA LEU A 193 -5.23 -13.30 17.20
C LEU A 193 -3.97 -13.85 17.86
N ASP A 194 -3.53 -15.01 17.40
CA ASP A 194 -2.17 -15.48 17.64
C ASP A 194 -1.18 -14.66 16.80
N LYS A 195 -0.49 -13.73 17.46
CA LYS A 195 0.50 -12.85 16.80
C LYS A 195 1.69 -13.65 16.25
N ASP A 196 2.09 -14.72 16.92
CA ASP A 196 3.26 -15.52 16.52
C ASP A 196 2.96 -16.33 15.24
N GLY A 197 1.75 -16.82 15.10
CA GLY A 197 1.27 -17.47 13.88
C GLY A 197 0.88 -16.49 12.77
N CYS A 198 0.66 -15.22 13.09
CA CYS A 198 0.20 -14.23 12.12
C CYS A 198 1.33 -13.78 11.17
N GLU A 199 1.14 -13.94 9.87
CA GLU A 199 2.08 -13.48 8.84
C GLU A 199 1.77 -12.07 8.28
N GLY A 200 0.79 -11.35 8.84
CA GLY A 200 0.43 -10.00 8.43
C GLY A 200 -0.10 -9.91 6.99
N CYS A 201 -0.74 -10.96 6.47
CA CYS A 201 -1.21 -11.01 5.08
C CYS A 201 -2.46 -10.16 4.80
N GLY A 202 -3.22 -9.75 5.82
CA GLY A 202 -4.39 -8.89 5.69
C GLY A 202 -5.67 -9.53 5.14
N ARG A 203 -5.71 -10.85 4.87
CA ARG A 203 -6.94 -11.52 4.36
C ARG A 203 -8.12 -11.37 5.32
N CYS A 204 -7.88 -11.39 6.62
CA CYS A 204 -8.91 -11.19 7.64
C CYS A 204 -9.52 -9.77 7.58
N VAL A 205 -8.72 -8.77 7.19
CA VAL A 205 -9.19 -7.39 7.01
C VAL A 205 -10.24 -7.34 5.91
N SER A 206 -9.90 -7.88 4.72
CA SER A 206 -10.81 -7.86 3.56
C SER A 206 -12.01 -8.81 3.69
N ALA A 207 -11.93 -9.82 4.56
CA ALA A 207 -13.03 -10.74 4.82
C ALA A 207 -14.07 -10.17 5.80
N CYS A 208 -13.77 -9.08 6.51
CA CYS A 208 -14.64 -8.54 7.55
C CYS A 208 -15.60 -7.47 7.02
N PRO A 209 -16.89 -7.76 6.80
CA PRO A 209 -17.86 -6.77 6.28
C PRO A 209 -18.21 -5.68 7.31
N ARG A 210 -17.81 -5.87 8.57
CA ARG A 210 -18.01 -4.88 9.64
C ARG A 210 -16.78 -3.99 9.85
N GLU A 211 -15.70 -4.22 9.08
CA GLU A 211 -14.43 -3.48 9.20
C GLU A 211 -13.92 -3.45 10.65
N ALA A 212 -14.03 -4.60 11.35
CA ALA A 212 -13.60 -4.72 12.75
C ALA A 212 -12.07 -4.86 12.90
N PHE A 213 -11.35 -5.04 11.80
CA PHE A 213 -9.88 -5.09 11.85
C PHE A 213 -9.29 -3.71 11.59
N HIS A 214 -8.28 -3.36 12.39
CA HIS A 214 -7.41 -2.21 12.16
C HIS A 214 -6.04 -2.72 11.72
N PHE A 215 -5.62 -2.34 10.52
CA PHE A 215 -4.35 -2.74 9.93
C PHE A 215 -3.64 -1.49 9.37
N PRO A 216 -2.79 -0.82 10.16
CA PRO A 216 -2.14 0.44 9.78
C PRO A 216 -1.44 0.35 8.42
N GLY A 217 -1.66 1.34 7.57
CA GLY A 217 -1.15 1.39 6.20
C GLY A 217 -2.03 0.71 5.15
N TYR A 218 -2.99 -0.14 5.57
CA TYR A 218 -3.77 -1.01 4.68
C TYR A 218 -5.28 -1.03 4.96
N ASN A 219 -5.77 -0.11 5.78
CA ASN A 219 -7.20 0.06 5.99
C ASN A 219 -7.88 0.59 4.71
N PRO A 220 -9.17 0.30 4.48
CA PRO A 220 -9.88 0.74 3.28
C PRO A 220 -9.74 2.23 2.97
N LYS A 221 -9.82 3.09 4.00
CA LYS A 221 -9.68 4.54 3.85
C LYS A 221 -8.28 4.97 3.40
N GLU A 222 -7.24 4.28 3.88
CA GLU A 222 -5.85 4.56 3.53
C GLU A 222 -5.55 4.16 2.09
N VAL A 223 -6.03 2.98 1.68
CA VAL A 223 -5.91 2.50 0.29
C VAL A 223 -6.70 3.39 -0.66
N GLU A 224 -7.93 3.77 -0.29
CA GLU A 224 -8.75 4.70 -1.07
C GLU A 224 -8.05 6.05 -1.28
N ALA A 225 -7.56 6.66 -0.20
CA ALA A 225 -6.87 7.95 -0.26
C ALA A 225 -5.64 7.87 -1.18
N ARG A 226 -4.88 6.78 -1.10
CA ARG A 226 -3.73 6.54 -1.98
C ARG A 226 -4.14 6.46 -3.44
N VAL A 227 -5.12 5.61 -3.78
CA VAL A 227 -5.57 5.38 -5.16
C VAL A 227 -6.16 6.66 -5.76
N ARG A 228 -6.91 7.44 -4.99
CA ARG A 228 -7.47 8.71 -5.48
C ARG A 228 -6.39 9.69 -5.92
N VAL A 229 -5.34 9.87 -5.14
CA VAL A 229 -4.22 10.77 -5.50
C VAL A 229 -3.42 10.20 -6.68
N LEU A 230 -3.18 8.89 -6.72
CA LEU A 230 -2.50 8.25 -7.87
C LEU A 230 -3.24 8.47 -9.19
N LEU A 231 -4.56 8.62 -9.17
CA LEU A 231 -5.41 8.80 -10.35
C LEU A 231 -5.88 10.25 -10.55
N ASP A 232 -5.50 11.17 -9.67
CA ASP A 232 -5.87 12.59 -9.78
C ASP A 232 -5.11 13.25 -10.94
N PRO A 233 -5.78 13.71 -12.00
CA PRO A 233 -5.12 14.32 -13.15
C PRO A 233 -4.43 15.65 -12.80
N GLU A 234 -4.85 16.32 -11.73
CA GLU A 234 -4.25 17.60 -11.31
C GLU A 234 -2.88 17.42 -10.63
N VAL A 235 -2.61 16.22 -10.11
CA VAL A 235 -1.36 15.93 -9.40
C VAL A 235 -0.16 15.74 -10.34
N SER A 236 -0.36 15.28 -11.58
CA SER A 236 0.73 15.05 -12.54
C SER A 236 0.25 14.98 -13.98
N ALA A 237 1.14 15.38 -14.90
CA ALA A 237 0.94 15.30 -16.33
C ALA A 237 1.08 13.88 -16.90
N ILE A 238 1.54 12.88 -16.13
CA ILE A 238 1.62 11.50 -16.61
C ILE A 238 0.22 11.00 -16.91
N GLN A 239 -0.05 10.70 -18.17
CA GLN A 239 -1.28 10.10 -18.68
C GLN A 239 -0.94 9.14 -19.83
N PRO A 240 -1.69 8.06 -20.02
CA PRO A 240 -2.73 7.52 -19.14
C PRO A 240 -2.15 6.87 -17.87
N ARG A 241 -2.98 6.61 -16.86
CA ARG A 241 -2.57 5.94 -15.61
C ARG A 241 -3.37 4.68 -15.33
N GLY A 242 -2.64 3.62 -14.96
CA GLY A 242 -3.20 2.39 -14.42
C GLY A 242 -2.74 2.17 -12.98
N ILE A 243 -3.48 1.41 -12.21
CA ILE A 243 -3.10 0.97 -10.86
C ILE A 243 -2.50 -0.42 -10.92
N LEU A 244 -1.33 -0.60 -10.33
CA LEU A 244 -0.71 -1.90 -10.15
C LEU A 244 -0.64 -2.25 -8.66
N PHE A 245 -1.48 -3.16 -8.22
CA PHE A 245 -1.39 -3.73 -6.88
C PHE A 245 -0.28 -4.78 -6.83
N VAL A 246 0.67 -4.59 -5.92
CA VAL A 246 1.86 -5.43 -5.86
C VAL A 246 1.97 -6.08 -4.49
N CYS A 247 2.14 -7.39 -4.46
CA CYS A 247 2.48 -8.10 -3.23
C CYS A 247 3.87 -7.67 -2.75
N ALA A 248 4.00 -7.24 -1.50
CA ALA A 248 5.29 -6.85 -0.91
C ALA A 248 6.36 -7.95 -0.97
N CYS A 249 5.91 -9.21 -1.08
CA CYS A 249 6.76 -10.38 -1.21
C CYS A 249 7.08 -10.76 -2.66
N ALA A 250 6.49 -10.10 -3.66
CA ALA A 250 6.77 -10.41 -5.06
C ALA A 250 8.22 -10.07 -5.40
N SER A 251 8.93 -11.02 -6.01
CA SER A 251 10.32 -10.87 -6.42
C SER A 251 10.66 -11.94 -7.48
N PRO A 252 11.32 -11.59 -8.59
CA PRO A 252 11.68 -10.23 -8.99
C PRO A 252 10.42 -9.41 -9.32
N LEU A 253 10.48 -8.09 -9.22
CA LEU A 253 9.41 -7.24 -9.73
C LEU A 253 9.71 -6.80 -11.15
N PRO A 254 8.64 -6.66 -11.98
CA PRO A 254 8.80 -6.17 -13.31
C PRO A 254 9.24 -4.71 -13.32
N PHE A 255 9.89 -4.33 -14.40
CA PHE A 255 10.12 -2.93 -14.74
C PHE A 255 8.77 -2.26 -15.04
N LEU A 256 8.53 -1.06 -14.50
CA LEU A 256 7.25 -0.37 -14.67
C LEU A 256 7.41 0.86 -15.57
N GLU A 257 6.59 0.93 -16.60
CA GLU A 257 6.40 2.17 -17.35
C GLU A 257 5.86 3.30 -16.44
N ALA A 258 6.05 4.54 -16.90
CA ALA A 258 5.68 5.73 -16.14
C ALA A 258 4.21 5.74 -15.71
N GLY A 259 3.31 5.28 -16.57
CA GLY A 259 1.86 5.28 -16.33
C GLY A 259 1.37 4.25 -15.30
N TRP A 260 2.14 3.21 -15.00
CA TRP A 260 1.77 2.25 -13.96
C TRP A 260 2.06 2.80 -12.56
N MET A 261 1.02 3.04 -11.77
CA MET A 261 1.09 3.56 -10.42
C MET A 261 1.03 2.40 -9.40
N PRO A 262 2.12 2.12 -8.67
CA PRO A 262 2.18 0.98 -7.77
C PRO A 262 1.42 1.25 -6.46
N VAL A 263 0.66 0.26 -6.01
CA VAL A 263 0.08 0.16 -4.67
C VAL A 263 0.60 -1.12 -4.04
N GLU A 264 1.57 -0.98 -3.15
CA GLU A 264 2.15 -2.11 -2.46
C GLU A 264 1.26 -2.58 -1.31
N LEU A 265 1.04 -3.88 -1.24
CA LEU A 265 0.22 -4.56 -0.23
C LEU A 265 1.03 -5.65 0.46
N PRO A 266 0.77 -5.95 1.73
CA PRO A 266 1.47 -7.03 2.43
C PRO A 266 1.24 -8.38 1.74
N CYS A 267 0.05 -8.60 1.20
CA CYS A 267 -0.29 -9.75 0.36
C CYS A 267 -1.39 -9.36 -0.63
N ALA A 268 -1.19 -9.64 -1.91
CA ALA A 268 -2.21 -9.35 -2.94
C ALA A 268 -3.52 -10.13 -2.72
N ALA A 269 -3.49 -11.26 -2.02
CA ALA A 269 -4.71 -12.00 -1.68
C ALA A 269 -5.65 -11.25 -0.72
N MET A 270 -5.21 -10.17 -0.07
CA MET A 270 -6.11 -9.30 0.69
C MET A 270 -7.04 -8.45 -0.17
N LEU A 271 -6.76 -8.28 -1.47
CA LEU A 271 -7.61 -7.48 -2.36
C LEU A 271 -9.02 -8.06 -2.44
N PRO A 272 -10.08 -7.34 -2.07
CA PRO A 272 -11.43 -7.74 -2.42
C PRO A 272 -11.71 -7.35 -3.89
N ALA A 273 -12.64 -8.04 -4.55
CA ALA A 273 -12.92 -7.84 -5.97
C ALA A 273 -13.28 -6.38 -6.34
N HIS A 274 -14.03 -5.69 -5.48
CA HIS A 274 -14.42 -4.31 -5.76
C HIS A 274 -13.23 -3.33 -5.74
N TRP A 275 -12.10 -3.63 -5.05
CA TRP A 275 -10.89 -2.82 -5.12
C TRP A 275 -10.17 -2.96 -6.46
N LEU A 276 -10.43 -4.04 -7.21
CA LEU A 276 -9.92 -4.20 -8.58
C LEU A 276 -10.75 -3.41 -9.59
N LEU A 277 -12.01 -3.15 -9.30
CA LEU A 277 -12.93 -2.42 -10.18
C LEU A 277 -13.03 -0.92 -9.85
N ALA A 278 -12.91 -0.55 -8.57
CA ALA A 278 -13.04 0.82 -8.11
C ALA A 278 -12.06 1.80 -8.81
N PRO A 279 -10.77 1.47 -9.05
CA PRO A 279 -9.86 2.37 -9.75
C PRO A 279 -10.31 2.68 -11.18
N LEU A 280 -10.94 1.74 -11.88
CA LEU A 280 -11.48 1.98 -13.23
C LEU A 280 -12.56 3.06 -13.22
N LEU A 281 -13.40 3.08 -12.19
CA LEU A 281 -14.43 4.12 -11.97
C LEU A 281 -13.83 5.47 -11.56
N LEU A 282 -12.60 5.48 -11.06
CA LEU A 282 -11.83 6.69 -10.73
C LEU A 282 -10.98 7.20 -11.90
N GLY A 283 -11.03 6.54 -13.06
CA GLY A 283 -10.34 6.94 -14.28
C GLY A 283 -9.03 6.20 -14.54
N ALA A 284 -8.76 5.09 -13.84
CA ALA A 284 -7.69 4.19 -14.26
C ALA A 284 -8.03 3.55 -15.61
N VAL A 285 -7.05 3.51 -16.50
CA VAL A 285 -7.21 2.82 -17.81
C VAL A 285 -7.07 1.30 -17.69
N ALA A 286 -6.38 0.83 -16.65
CA ALA A 286 -6.27 -0.58 -16.33
C ALA A 286 -5.92 -0.79 -14.85
N VAL A 287 -6.17 -2.00 -14.37
CA VAL A 287 -5.77 -2.48 -13.05
C VAL A 287 -5.00 -3.79 -13.20
N GLY A 288 -3.75 -3.78 -12.75
CA GLY A 288 -2.89 -4.95 -12.69
C GLY A 288 -2.73 -5.46 -11.25
N VAL A 289 -2.47 -6.76 -11.10
CA VAL A 289 -2.09 -7.37 -9.83
C VAL A 289 -0.85 -8.21 -10.03
N VAL A 290 0.18 -8.00 -9.20
CA VAL A 290 1.38 -8.84 -9.15
C VAL A 290 1.33 -9.64 -7.84
N PRO A 291 0.92 -10.92 -7.88
CA PRO A 291 0.95 -11.80 -6.72
C PRO A 291 2.39 -12.22 -6.39
N CYS A 292 2.61 -12.80 -5.22
CA CYS A 292 3.87 -13.49 -4.95
C CYS A 292 3.75 -14.96 -5.37
N GLU A 293 4.87 -15.53 -5.81
CA GLU A 293 5.04 -16.95 -6.10
C GLU A 293 5.72 -17.62 -4.90
N ARG A 294 4.99 -17.80 -3.81
CA ARG A 294 5.48 -18.52 -2.64
C ARG A 294 4.89 -19.92 -2.60
N GLN A 295 5.69 -20.91 -2.24
CA GLN A 295 5.23 -22.30 -2.15
C GLN A 295 4.27 -22.52 -0.98
N GLY A 296 3.28 -23.38 -1.17
CA GLY A 296 2.33 -23.84 -0.17
C GLY A 296 1.26 -22.82 0.20
N SER A 297 0.83 -22.79 1.46
CA SER A 297 -0.22 -21.91 1.99
C SER A 297 0.11 -20.41 1.92
N ARG A 298 1.38 -20.08 1.62
CA ARG A 298 1.85 -18.70 1.44
C ARG A 298 1.67 -18.19 0.03
N ASP A 299 1.33 -19.05 -0.93
CA ASP A 299 1.02 -18.63 -2.30
C ASP A 299 -0.29 -17.85 -2.34
N CYS A 300 -0.22 -16.63 -2.84
CA CYS A 300 -1.40 -15.79 -3.00
C CYS A 300 -1.97 -15.83 -4.44
N GLY A 301 -1.28 -16.46 -5.38
CA GLY A 301 -1.65 -16.51 -6.79
C GLY A 301 -3.05 -17.06 -7.04
N PRO A 302 -3.42 -18.26 -6.57
CA PRO A 302 -4.76 -18.81 -6.81
C PRO A 302 -5.89 -17.92 -6.31
N ALA A 303 -5.74 -17.32 -5.11
CA ALA A 303 -6.76 -16.43 -4.55
C ALA A 303 -6.87 -15.09 -5.33
N VAL A 304 -5.78 -14.61 -5.92
CA VAL A 304 -5.76 -13.43 -6.79
C VAL A 304 -6.44 -13.76 -8.11
N LEU A 305 -6.08 -14.88 -8.75
CA LEU A 305 -6.65 -15.30 -10.04
C LEU A 305 -8.17 -15.44 -9.95
N GLN A 306 -8.69 -16.09 -8.91
CA GLN A 306 -10.14 -16.22 -8.71
C GLN A 306 -10.86 -14.85 -8.69
N LYS A 307 -10.26 -13.84 -8.05
CA LYS A 307 -10.84 -12.48 -7.98
C LYS A 307 -10.72 -11.74 -9.30
N VAL A 308 -9.60 -11.91 -10.00
CA VAL A 308 -9.39 -11.34 -11.34
C VAL A 308 -10.41 -11.94 -12.32
N ASP A 309 -10.59 -13.27 -12.33
CA ASP A 309 -11.57 -13.96 -13.19
C ASP A 309 -13.00 -13.48 -12.91
N PHE A 310 -13.35 -13.30 -11.65
CA PHE A 310 -14.65 -12.72 -11.26
C PHE A 310 -14.82 -11.30 -11.81
N CYS A 311 -13.82 -10.42 -11.67
CA CYS A 311 -13.88 -9.06 -12.21
C CYS A 311 -13.96 -9.05 -13.73
N GLN A 312 -13.21 -9.92 -14.40
CA GLN A 312 -13.25 -10.08 -15.86
C GLN A 312 -14.63 -10.56 -16.36
N ALA A 313 -15.25 -11.49 -15.63
CA ALA A 313 -16.61 -11.94 -15.96
C ALA A 313 -17.63 -10.80 -15.84
N LEU A 314 -17.53 -9.96 -14.81
CA LEU A 314 -18.36 -8.77 -14.65
C LEU A 314 -18.13 -7.75 -15.75
N LEU A 315 -16.87 -7.49 -16.13
CA LEU A 315 -16.52 -6.58 -17.23
C LEU A 315 -17.12 -7.06 -18.56
N ARG A 316 -16.97 -8.36 -18.92
CA ARG A 316 -17.58 -8.95 -20.12
C ARG A 316 -19.09 -8.77 -20.10
N ARG A 317 -19.74 -9.03 -18.95
CA ARG A 317 -21.20 -8.84 -18.82
C ARG A 317 -21.63 -7.39 -19.00
N ALA A 318 -20.77 -6.44 -18.60
CA ALA A 318 -20.98 -5.00 -18.80
C ALA A 318 -20.61 -4.52 -20.24
N GLY A 319 -20.27 -5.41 -21.16
CA GLY A 319 -19.79 -5.05 -22.50
C GLY A 319 -18.44 -4.33 -22.49
N ARG A 320 -17.60 -4.57 -21.48
CA ARG A 320 -16.29 -3.95 -21.32
C ARG A 320 -15.16 -4.96 -21.53
N PRO A 321 -13.98 -4.51 -22.01
CA PRO A 321 -12.83 -5.40 -22.17
C PRO A 321 -12.44 -6.04 -20.83
N ALA A 322 -12.30 -7.37 -20.82
CA ALA A 322 -11.91 -8.11 -19.64
C ALA A 322 -10.49 -7.76 -19.19
N GLU A 323 -9.66 -7.38 -20.15
CA GLU A 323 -8.23 -7.05 -19.99
C GLU A 323 -7.99 -5.78 -19.16
N LEU A 324 -9.03 -5.02 -18.85
CA LEU A 324 -8.94 -3.89 -17.93
C LEU A 324 -8.50 -4.31 -16.52
N VAL A 325 -8.72 -5.58 -16.15
CA VAL A 325 -8.22 -6.16 -14.89
C VAL A 325 -7.41 -7.42 -15.21
N ARG A 326 -6.13 -7.45 -14.82
CA ARG A 326 -5.20 -8.55 -15.12
C ARG A 326 -4.36 -8.94 -13.92
N SER A 327 -3.95 -10.23 -13.88
CA SER A 327 -2.86 -10.70 -13.03
C SER A 327 -1.59 -10.80 -13.87
N HIS A 328 -0.47 -10.36 -13.34
CA HIS A 328 0.84 -10.43 -13.97
C HIS A 328 1.79 -11.26 -13.12
N PRO A 329 2.47 -12.28 -13.67
CA PRO A 329 3.57 -12.95 -12.98
C PRO A 329 4.64 -11.94 -12.55
N PRO A 330 5.33 -12.17 -11.41
CA PRO A 330 6.33 -11.23 -10.91
C PRO A 330 7.48 -10.95 -11.90
N ALA A 331 7.85 -11.94 -12.72
CA ALA A 331 8.94 -11.82 -13.69
C ALA A 331 8.54 -11.12 -15.00
N GLU A 332 7.25 -10.97 -15.26
CA GLU A 332 6.76 -10.40 -16.51
C GLU A 332 6.51 -8.90 -16.38
N GLN A 333 6.98 -8.15 -17.36
CA GLN A 333 6.65 -6.74 -17.48
C GLN A 333 5.15 -6.61 -17.78
N PRO A 334 4.40 -5.76 -17.02
CA PRO A 334 3.05 -5.43 -17.40
C PRO A 334 3.05 -4.87 -18.82
N PRO A 335 2.07 -5.24 -19.67
CA PRO A 335 2.00 -4.73 -21.02
C PRO A 335 2.02 -3.21 -21.03
N GLY A 336 2.55 -2.64 -22.09
CA GLY A 336 2.53 -1.19 -22.31
C GLY A 336 1.11 -0.64 -22.18
N MET A 337 1.04 0.66 -21.87
CA MET A 337 -0.24 1.35 -21.65
C MET A 337 -0.99 1.69 -22.95
N GLU A 338 -0.76 0.93 -24.02
CA GLU A 338 -1.65 0.92 -25.19
C GLU A 338 -3.00 0.31 -24.82
N LEU A 339 -3.80 1.11 -24.13
CA LEU A 339 -5.02 0.64 -23.50
C LEU A 339 -6.23 1.27 -24.15
N PRO A 340 -7.37 0.57 -24.13
CA PRO A 340 -8.62 1.13 -24.59
C PRO A 340 -8.93 2.42 -23.83
N GLU A 341 -9.81 3.24 -24.40
CA GLU A 341 -10.24 4.48 -23.74
C GLU A 341 -10.65 4.23 -22.28
N PRO A 342 -10.24 5.10 -21.35
CA PRO A 342 -10.63 4.96 -19.96
C PRO A 342 -12.17 4.94 -19.86
N LEU A 343 -12.67 4.18 -18.88
CA LEU A 343 -14.09 4.24 -18.58
C LEU A 343 -14.48 5.65 -18.16
N PRO A 344 -15.70 6.12 -18.52
CA PRO A 344 -16.21 7.38 -17.99
C PRO A 344 -16.08 7.37 -16.47
N ARG A 345 -15.52 8.45 -15.89
CA ARG A 345 -15.47 8.59 -14.45
C ARG A 345 -16.87 8.52 -13.88
N ALA A 346 -17.04 7.74 -12.84
CA ALA A 346 -18.32 7.59 -12.21
C ALA A 346 -18.80 8.92 -11.61
N ASN A 347 -20.01 9.34 -11.98
CA ASN A 347 -20.73 10.36 -11.25
C ASN A 347 -21.15 9.78 -9.90
N GLY A 348 -20.57 10.29 -8.81
CA GLY A 348 -20.87 9.86 -7.46
C GLY A 348 -19.71 9.16 -6.76
N GLU A 349 -19.93 8.87 -5.49
CA GLU A 349 -18.88 8.43 -4.58
C GLU A 349 -18.49 6.96 -4.83
N VAL A 350 -17.23 6.75 -5.21
CA VAL A 350 -16.60 5.42 -5.30
C VAL A 350 -15.85 5.19 -4.01
N ARG A 351 -16.21 4.16 -3.26
CA ARG A 351 -15.63 3.86 -1.94
C ARG A 351 -14.95 2.50 -1.91
N PHE A 352 -13.91 2.39 -1.08
CA PHE A 352 -13.15 1.17 -0.83
C PHE A 352 -13.56 0.43 0.44
N GLN A 353 -14.57 0.93 1.17
CA GLN A 353 -15.08 0.27 2.36
C GLN A 353 -15.55 -1.16 2.04
N LEU A 354 -15.45 -2.03 3.06
CA LEU A 354 -15.78 -3.46 2.96
C LEU A 354 -17.25 -3.75 3.32
N ARG A 355 -18.00 -2.74 3.69
CA ARG A 355 -19.43 -2.86 4.00
C ARG A 355 -20.21 -3.27 2.75
N PRO A 356 -21.22 -4.14 2.90
CA PRO A 356 -21.98 -4.67 1.75
C PRO A 356 -22.50 -3.59 0.81
N GLU A 357 -22.96 -2.45 1.34
CA GLU A 357 -23.51 -1.34 0.56
C GLU A 357 -22.43 -0.69 -0.32
N ALA A 358 -21.21 -0.49 0.21
CA ALA A 358 -20.11 0.08 -0.55
C ALA A 358 -19.60 -0.87 -1.63
N VAL A 359 -19.50 -2.16 -1.29
CA VAL A 359 -19.16 -3.23 -2.25
C VAL A 359 -20.21 -3.29 -3.37
N ALA A 360 -21.49 -3.33 -3.02
CA ALA A 360 -22.59 -3.36 -3.98
C ALA A 360 -22.60 -2.11 -4.88
N ALA A 361 -22.35 -0.93 -4.32
CA ALA A 361 -22.30 0.31 -5.09
C ALA A 361 -21.25 0.32 -6.20
N VAL A 362 -20.11 -0.36 -6.00
CA VAL A 362 -19.08 -0.54 -7.03
C VAL A 362 -19.50 -1.62 -8.03
N LEU A 363 -19.91 -2.80 -7.56
CA LEU A 363 -20.20 -3.94 -8.42
C LEU A 363 -21.42 -3.70 -9.34
N LEU A 364 -22.49 -3.06 -8.82
CA LEU A 364 -23.70 -2.79 -9.58
C LEU A 364 -23.48 -1.86 -10.78
N ARG A 365 -22.41 -1.05 -10.77
CA ARG A 365 -22.05 -0.21 -11.92
C ARG A 365 -21.56 -1.02 -13.13
N PHE A 366 -21.18 -2.27 -12.91
CA PHE A 366 -20.77 -3.22 -13.95
C PHE A 366 -21.87 -4.25 -14.27
N VAL A 367 -22.98 -4.26 -13.53
CA VAL A 367 -24.10 -5.20 -13.78
C VAL A 367 -25.26 -4.52 -14.51
N GLY A 368 -25.43 -3.22 -14.38
CA GLY A 368 -26.68 -2.49 -14.64
C GLY A 368 -26.80 -1.80 -16.01
N HIS A 369 -26.13 -2.25 -17.10
CA HIS A 369 -26.31 -1.65 -18.43
C HIS A 369 -26.51 -2.73 -19.50
N GLY A 370 -27.32 -3.74 -19.23
CA GLY A 370 -27.79 -4.73 -20.16
C GLY A 370 -29.31 -4.65 -20.29
N GLY A 371 -29.77 -3.56 -20.89
CA GLY A 371 -31.18 -3.34 -21.21
C GLY A 371 -31.26 -2.42 -22.41
#